data_ea1a3832fbbb21b77e7907c40b67e389
#
_entry.id   ea1a3832fbbb21b77e7907c40b67e389
#
_cell.length_a   1.000
_cell.length_b   1.000
_cell.length_c   1.000
_cell.angle_alpha   90.00
_cell.angle_beta   90.00
_cell.angle_gamma   90.00
#
_symmetry.space_group_name_H-M   'P 1'
#
loop_
_entity.id
_entity.type
_entity.pdbx_description
1 polymer ?
#
loop_
_entity_poly.entity_id
_entity_poly.type
_entity_poly.pdbx_seq_one_letter_code
_entity_poly.pdbx_strand_id
1 'polypeptide(L)'
;MERRLFTSESVTEGHPDKMCDAISDAILDALLEQDPMSRVACETATTTGMVLVMGEITTKAYVDIQKIVRETIREIGYTRGKYGFDADTCGVITAIDEQSTDIAMGIDKALEAKENQMSDTEIEAIGAGDQGMMFGYATNETEEYMPYPIALAHKLSRRLTEVRKNGTLPYLRPDGKTQVTVEYDENDKPVKLDAVVLSTQHDPEVSQEQIHADIKKYVFDEILPQEMIDEDTKFFVNPTGRFVIGGPHGDSGLTGRKIIVDTYGGYARHGGGAFSGKDCTKVDRSAAYAARYAAKNVVAAGLADKCEVQLSYAIGVAQPTSVMVDTFGTGKLSDEKITEIVRENFDLRPAGIIKMLDLRRPIYKQTAAYGHFGRLDLDLPWEKLDKVEDLKKYL
;
A
#
# COMPACT_ATOMS: atom_id res chain seq x y z
N MET A 1 31.82 -13.48 -10.13
CA MET A 1 30.91 -13.30 -9.00
C MET A 1 29.51 -13.37 -9.54
N GLU A 2 28.66 -14.15 -8.90
CA GLU A 2 27.26 -14.27 -9.33
C GLU A 2 26.52 -13.04 -8.83
N ARG A 3 26.13 -12.15 -9.76
CA ARG A 3 25.37 -10.94 -9.45
C ARG A 3 23.89 -11.32 -9.30
N ARG A 4 23.23 -10.83 -8.25
CA ARG A 4 21.84 -11.11 -7.99
C ARG A 4 20.96 -10.03 -8.62
N LEU A 5 19.99 -10.44 -9.44
CA LEU A 5 18.96 -9.54 -9.96
C LEU A 5 17.69 -9.66 -9.12
N PHE A 6 17.06 -8.53 -8.82
CA PHE A 6 15.76 -8.48 -8.18
C PHE A 6 14.84 -7.50 -8.88
N THR A 7 13.58 -7.90 -9.08
CA THR A 7 12.59 -7.13 -9.84
C THR A 7 11.36 -6.84 -8.98
N SER A 8 10.91 -5.59 -9.02
CA SER A 8 9.61 -5.18 -8.47
C SER A 8 8.80 -4.42 -9.51
N GLU A 9 7.49 -4.48 -9.40
CA GLU A 9 6.55 -3.73 -10.23
C GLU A 9 5.69 -2.78 -9.42
N SER A 10 5.20 -1.74 -10.06
CA SER A 10 4.17 -0.83 -9.56
C SER A 10 3.18 -0.50 -10.66
N VAL A 11 2.04 0.04 -10.28
CA VAL A 11 0.98 0.45 -11.19
C VAL A 11 0.49 1.86 -10.86
N THR A 12 -0.09 2.54 -11.84
CA THR A 12 -0.72 3.85 -11.62
C THR A 12 -2.06 3.72 -10.89
N GLU A 13 -2.58 4.84 -10.40
CA GLU A 13 -3.91 4.92 -9.80
C GLU A 13 -5.05 4.49 -10.74
N GLY A 14 -4.83 4.57 -12.06
CA GLY A 14 -5.80 4.19 -13.08
C GLY A 14 -5.79 2.71 -13.46
N HIS A 15 -4.89 1.91 -12.91
CA HIS A 15 -4.98 0.46 -13.03
C HIS A 15 -6.29 -0.05 -12.40
N PRO A 16 -7.04 -0.97 -13.03
CA PRO A 16 -8.36 -1.39 -12.55
C PRO A 16 -8.38 -1.85 -11.09
N ASP A 17 -7.42 -2.67 -10.65
CA ASP A 17 -7.33 -3.10 -9.26
C ASP A 17 -7.07 -1.92 -8.31
N LYS A 18 -6.20 -0.97 -8.68
CA LYS A 18 -5.89 0.19 -7.85
C LYS A 18 -7.02 1.20 -7.81
N MET A 19 -7.80 1.31 -8.86
CA MET A 19 -9.04 2.09 -8.85
C MET A 19 -10.04 1.48 -7.84
N CYS A 20 -10.17 0.16 -7.79
CA CYS A 20 -11.00 -0.53 -6.80
C CYS A 20 -10.52 -0.27 -5.37
N ASP A 21 -9.22 -0.34 -5.14
CA ASP A 21 -8.61 -0.01 -3.84
C ASP A 21 -8.92 1.44 -3.43
N ALA A 22 -8.77 2.38 -4.35
CA ALA A 22 -9.05 3.80 -4.11
C ALA A 22 -10.53 4.07 -3.80
N ILE A 23 -11.45 3.39 -4.48
CA ILE A 23 -12.90 3.49 -4.22
C ILE A 23 -13.22 2.94 -2.82
N SER A 24 -12.73 1.75 -2.49
CA SER A 24 -12.97 1.11 -1.19
C SER A 24 -12.43 1.96 -0.03
N ASP A 25 -11.23 2.53 -0.17
CA ASP A 25 -10.66 3.42 0.85
C ASP A 25 -11.31 4.81 0.88
N ALA A 26 -11.82 5.32 -0.23
CA ALA A 26 -12.60 6.57 -0.24
C ALA A 26 -13.92 6.42 0.52
N ILE A 27 -14.58 5.28 0.41
CA ILE A 27 -15.79 4.97 1.18
C ILE A 27 -15.45 4.83 2.66
N LEU A 28 -14.37 4.12 2.99
CA LEU A 28 -13.88 4.00 4.37
C LEU A 28 -13.61 5.38 5.00
N ASP A 29 -12.85 6.24 4.33
CA ASP A 29 -12.51 7.56 4.85
C ASP A 29 -13.76 8.43 5.06
N ALA A 30 -14.70 8.43 4.11
CA ALA A 30 -15.95 9.17 4.24
C ALA A 30 -16.82 8.71 5.41
N LEU A 31 -16.78 7.42 5.75
CA LEU A 31 -17.45 6.86 6.93
C LEU A 31 -16.74 7.29 8.21
N LEU A 32 -15.41 7.18 8.26
CA LEU A 32 -14.62 7.54 9.44
C LEU A 32 -14.68 9.03 9.78
N GLU A 33 -14.84 9.92 8.79
CA GLU A 33 -15.05 11.36 9.01
C GLU A 33 -16.29 11.66 9.86
N GLN A 34 -17.37 10.85 9.72
CA GLN A 34 -18.63 11.03 10.43
C GLN A 34 -18.73 10.14 11.67
N ASP A 35 -18.18 8.93 11.60
CA ASP A 35 -18.20 7.93 12.68
C ASP A 35 -16.85 7.21 12.74
N PRO A 36 -15.90 7.69 13.57
CA PRO A 36 -14.59 7.05 13.76
C PRO A 36 -14.66 5.59 14.24
N MET A 37 -15.83 5.17 14.73
CA MET A 37 -16.07 3.81 15.23
C MET A 37 -16.66 2.89 14.15
N SER A 38 -16.82 3.36 12.93
CA SER A 38 -17.32 2.57 11.80
C SER A 38 -16.51 1.30 11.61
N ARG A 39 -17.23 0.20 11.37
CA ARG A 39 -16.67 -1.08 10.99
C ARG A 39 -16.92 -1.32 9.53
N VAL A 40 -15.84 -1.48 8.78
CA VAL A 40 -15.87 -1.49 7.34
C VAL A 40 -15.03 -2.65 6.80
N ALA A 41 -15.68 -3.49 6.02
CA ALA A 41 -15.05 -4.43 5.11
C ALA A 41 -15.70 -4.19 3.75
N CYS A 42 -15.14 -3.24 2.99
CA CYS A 42 -15.68 -2.77 1.72
C CYS A 42 -14.79 -3.22 0.57
N GLU A 43 -15.36 -3.99 -0.33
CA GLU A 43 -14.69 -4.47 -1.54
C GLU A 43 -15.35 -3.86 -2.78
N THR A 44 -14.54 -3.60 -3.79
CA THR A 44 -14.98 -3.04 -5.06
C THR A 44 -14.51 -3.94 -6.21
N ALA A 45 -15.41 -4.23 -7.14
CA ALA A 45 -15.07 -4.85 -8.40
C ALA A 45 -15.44 -3.92 -9.56
N THR A 46 -14.66 -3.94 -10.64
CA THR A 46 -14.94 -3.17 -11.84
C THR A 46 -14.68 -3.97 -13.10
N THR A 47 -15.45 -3.68 -14.13
CA THR A 47 -15.26 -4.18 -15.49
C THR A 47 -15.81 -3.15 -16.47
N THR A 48 -15.89 -3.48 -17.76
CA THR A 48 -16.41 -2.56 -18.79
C THR A 48 -17.74 -1.93 -18.35
N GLY A 49 -17.74 -0.62 -18.15
CA GLY A 49 -18.95 0.17 -17.88
C GLY A 49 -19.62 -0.06 -16.51
N MET A 50 -19.02 -0.81 -15.60
CA MET A 50 -19.66 -1.16 -14.32
C MET A 50 -18.69 -1.12 -13.13
N VAL A 51 -19.21 -0.68 -11.99
CA VAL A 51 -18.57 -0.79 -10.66
C VAL A 51 -19.57 -1.46 -9.72
N LEU A 52 -19.13 -2.49 -9.04
CA LEU A 52 -19.85 -3.14 -7.94
C LEU A 52 -19.13 -2.86 -6.63
N VAL A 53 -19.82 -2.26 -5.67
CA VAL A 53 -19.35 -2.07 -4.28
C VAL A 53 -20.10 -3.05 -3.40
N MET A 54 -19.37 -3.89 -2.66
CA MET A 54 -19.95 -4.96 -1.84
C MET A 54 -19.20 -5.08 -0.52
N GLY A 55 -19.78 -5.76 0.43
CA GLY A 55 -19.15 -6.06 1.72
C GLY A 55 -20.06 -5.76 2.91
N GLU A 56 -19.47 -5.67 4.09
CA GLU A 56 -20.17 -5.47 5.36
C GLU A 56 -19.75 -4.15 6.01
N ILE A 57 -20.74 -3.31 6.33
CA ILE A 57 -20.53 -2.00 6.96
C ILE A 57 -21.50 -1.84 8.12
N THR A 58 -20.94 -1.61 9.32
CA THR A 58 -21.71 -1.21 10.51
C THR A 58 -21.25 0.18 10.93
N THR A 59 -22.17 1.15 10.86
CA THR A 59 -21.84 2.58 11.09
C THR A 59 -23.08 3.36 11.50
N LYS A 60 -22.87 4.49 12.15
CA LYS A 60 -23.90 5.53 12.39
C LYS A 60 -23.86 6.63 11.32
N ALA A 61 -22.87 6.60 10.44
CA ALA A 61 -22.70 7.57 9.36
C ALA A 61 -23.65 7.26 8.18
N TYR A 62 -23.94 8.30 7.41
CA TYR A 62 -24.55 8.18 6.09
C TYR A 62 -23.64 8.77 5.02
N VAL A 63 -23.35 8.01 3.99
CA VAL A 63 -22.57 8.47 2.83
C VAL A 63 -23.26 8.08 1.53
N ASP A 64 -23.15 8.95 0.53
CA ASP A 64 -23.58 8.66 -0.84
C ASP A 64 -22.48 7.87 -1.57
N ILE A 65 -22.57 6.54 -1.51
CA ILE A 65 -21.58 5.65 -2.11
C ILE A 65 -21.47 5.90 -3.62
N GLN A 66 -22.56 6.10 -4.35
CA GLN A 66 -22.50 6.35 -5.78
C GLN A 66 -21.75 7.63 -6.11
N LYS A 67 -21.94 8.68 -5.32
CA LYS A 67 -21.23 9.95 -5.47
C LYS A 67 -19.74 9.75 -5.23
N ILE A 68 -19.34 9.07 -4.14
CA ILE A 68 -17.95 8.79 -3.80
C ILE A 68 -17.25 8.00 -4.92
N VAL A 69 -17.91 6.96 -5.44
CA VAL A 69 -17.40 6.13 -6.55
C VAL A 69 -17.11 7.01 -7.77
N ARG A 70 -18.10 7.83 -8.20
CA ARG A 70 -17.96 8.68 -9.39
C ARG A 70 -16.89 9.75 -9.21
N GLU A 71 -16.81 10.38 -8.03
CA GLU A 71 -15.78 11.37 -7.73
C GLU A 71 -14.39 10.75 -7.76
N THR A 72 -14.20 9.58 -7.17
CA THR A 72 -12.91 8.85 -7.20
C THR A 72 -12.50 8.50 -8.63
N ILE A 73 -13.40 7.98 -9.45
CA ILE A 73 -13.13 7.65 -10.85
C ILE A 73 -12.76 8.91 -11.65
N ARG A 74 -13.45 10.03 -11.39
CA ARG A 74 -13.19 11.32 -12.05
C ARG A 74 -11.83 11.88 -11.67
N GLU A 75 -11.45 11.84 -10.39
CA GLU A 75 -10.14 12.25 -9.89
C GLU A 75 -9.00 11.45 -10.52
N ILE A 76 -9.18 10.15 -10.71
CA ILE A 76 -8.23 9.28 -11.41
C ILE A 76 -8.07 9.70 -12.89
N GLY A 77 -9.15 10.20 -13.52
CA GLY A 77 -9.09 10.74 -14.87
C GLY A 77 -9.88 9.96 -15.92
N TYR A 78 -10.75 9.05 -15.53
CA TYR A 78 -11.73 8.42 -16.45
C TYR A 78 -12.94 9.33 -16.61
N THR A 79 -12.81 10.31 -17.51
CA THR A 79 -13.77 11.41 -17.69
C THR A 79 -14.38 11.47 -19.09
N ARG A 80 -14.11 10.48 -19.93
CA ARG A 80 -14.59 10.48 -21.32
C ARG A 80 -15.02 9.07 -21.75
N GLY A 81 -16.26 8.95 -22.22
CA GLY A 81 -16.83 7.69 -22.71
C GLY A 81 -16.01 7.03 -23.82
N LYS A 82 -15.24 7.79 -24.62
CA LYS A 82 -14.33 7.24 -25.63
C LYS A 82 -13.24 6.31 -25.07
N TYR A 83 -12.98 6.35 -23.75
CA TYR A 83 -12.06 5.43 -23.08
C TYR A 83 -12.69 4.06 -22.77
N GLY A 84 -14.00 3.88 -23.07
CA GLY A 84 -14.75 2.67 -22.74
C GLY A 84 -15.17 2.56 -21.29
N PHE A 85 -14.79 3.54 -20.46
CA PHE A 85 -15.14 3.66 -19.06
C PHE A 85 -15.06 5.13 -18.63
N ASP A 86 -16.08 5.65 -17.97
CA ASP A 86 -16.06 7.02 -17.42
C ASP A 86 -16.95 7.18 -16.19
N ALA A 87 -16.64 8.21 -15.39
CA ALA A 87 -17.27 8.47 -14.11
C ALA A 87 -18.77 8.76 -14.18
N ASP A 88 -19.25 9.38 -15.28
CA ASP A 88 -20.62 9.85 -15.38
C ASP A 88 -21.58 8.78 -15.88
N THR A 89 -21.10 7.88 -16.74
CA THR A 89 -21.95 6.90 -17.45
C THR A 89 -21.79 5.45 -16.97
N CYS A 90 -20.75 5.12 -16.17
CA CYS A 90 -20.61 3.77 -15.63
C CYS A 90 -21.80 3.42 -14.70
N GLY A 91 -22.24 2.17 -14.75
CA GLY A 91 -23.20 1.63 -13.80
C GLY A 91 -22.53 1.48 -12.43
N VAL A 92 -23.19 1.93 -11.35
CA VAL A 92 -22.72 1.70 -9.97
C VAL A 92 -23.78 0.89 -9.24
N ILE A 93 -23.38 -0.30 -8.80
CA ILE A 93 -24.23 -1.24 -8.06
C ILE A 93 -23.66 -1.39 -6.65
N THR A 94 -24.53 -1.42 -5.66
CA THR A 94 -24.14 -1.62 -4.25
C THR A 94 -24.82 -2.86 -3.69
N ALA A 95 -24.04 -3.70 -2.97
CA ALA A 95 -24.48 -4.87 -2.25
C ALA A 95 -23.78 -4.86 -0.88
N ILE A 96 -24.32 -4.04 0.04
CA ILE A 96 -23.76 -3.81 1.37
C ILE A 96 -24.71 -4.37 2.41
N ASP A 97 -24.20 -5.21 3.29
CA ASP A 97 -24.90 -5.77 4.43
C ASP A 97 -24.33 -5.24 5.76
N GLU A 98 -25.03 -5.45 6.86
CA GLU A 98 -24.48 -5.24 8.20
C GLU A 98 -23.56 -6.40 8.59
N GLN A 99 -22.54 -6.13 9.41
CA GLN A 99 -21.64 -7.15 9.92
C GLN A 99 -22.43 -8.20 10.75
N SER A 100 -22.08 -9.48 10.56
CA SER A 100 -22.65 -10.58 11.34
C SER A 100 -22.53 -10.36 12.85
N THR A 101 -23.62 -10.57 13.58
CA THR A 101 -23.66 -10.47 15.06
C THR A 101 -22.72 -11.45 15.74
N ASP A 102 -22.44 -12.61 15.12
CA ASP A 102 -21.51 -13.61 15.66
C ASP A 102 -20.08 -13.12 15.68
N ILE A 103 -19.68 -12.38 14.65
CA ILE A 103 -18.34 -11.73 14.54
C ILE A 103 -18.26 -10.55 15.51
N ALA A 104 -19.35 -9.77 15.65
CA ALA A 104 -19.41 -8.61 16.51
C ALA A 104 -19.23 -8.97 18.00
N MET A 105 -19.78 -10.07 18.47
CA MET A 105 -19.72 -10.47 19.89
C MET A 105 -18.29 -10.66 20.43
N GLY A 106 -17.35 -11.06 19.58
CA GLY A 106 -15.92 -11.21 19.96
C GLY A 106 -15.15 -9.89 20.06
N ILE A 107 -15.69 -8.84 19.44
CA ILE A 107 -15.01 -7.56 19.25
C ILE A 107 -15.69 -6.41 19.99
N ASP A 108 -17.03 -6.46 20.18
CA ASP A 108 -17.84 -5.35 20.70
C ASP A 108 -17.71 -5.09 22.21
N LYS A 109 -17.30 -6.06 23.02
CA LYS A 109 -17.13 -5.84 24.47
C LYS A 109 -16.16 -4.72 24.84
N ALA A 110 -15.36 -4.26 23.91
CA ALA A 110 -14.34 -3.25 24.16
C ALA A 110 -14.57 -1.93 23.42
N LEU A 111 -15.48 -1.87 22.45
CA LEU A 111 -15.80 -0.63 21.73
C LEU A 111 -16.76 0.29 22.50
N GLU A 112 -17.46 -0.23 23.50
CA GLU A 112 -18.31 0.55 24.40
C GLU A 112 -17.56 1.31 25.49
N ALA A 113 -16.26 1.04 25.68
CA ALA A 113 -15.41 1.82 26.58
C ALA A 113 -15.11 3.18 25.94
N LYS A 114 -15.93 4.14 26.27
CA LYS A 114 -15.90 5.54 25.83
C LYS A 114 -14.52 6.18 25.88
N GLU A 115 -14.25 6.90 24.79
CA GLU A 115 -13.39 8.09 24.69
C GLU A 115 -12.61 8.46 25.95
N ASN A 116 -11.30 8.39 25.85
CA ASN A 116 -10.27 9.08 26.59
C ASN A 116 -9.38 8.35 27.58
N GLN A 117 -9.61 7.13 28.02
CA GLN A 117 -8.62 6.35 28.77
C GLN A 117 -8.98 4.88 28.83
N MET A 118 -8.62 4.12 27.79
CA MET A 118 -8.63 2.66 27.92
C MET A 118 -7.52 2.27 28.93
N SER A 119 -7.88 1.59 30.00
CA SER A 119 -6.93 0.92 30.89
C SER A 119 -6.25 -0.25 30.17
N ASP A 120 -5.10 -0.70 30.64
CA ASP A 120 -4.45 -1.91 30.09
C ASP A 120 -5.37 -3.13 30.08
N THR A 121 -6.24 -3.26 31.08
CA THR A 121 -7.24 -4.33 31.15
C THR A 121 -8.29 -4.24 30.03
N GLU A 122 -8.68 -3.03 29.64
CA GLU A 122 -9.61 -2.82 28.52
C GLU A 122 -8.95 -3.09 27.18
N ILE A 123 -7.67 -2.71 27.01
CA ILE A 123 -6.88 -3.02 25.80
C ILE A 123 -6.71 -4.53 25.65
N GLU A 124 -6.54 -5.28 26.71
CA GLU A 124 -6.49 -6.75 26.69
C GLU A 124 -7.84 -7.41 26.41
N ALA A 125 -8.94 -6.73 26.67
CA ALA A 125 -10.27 -7.24 26.39
C ALA A 125 -10.66 -7.18 24.89
N ILE A 126 -9.91 -6.40 24.06
CA ILE A 126 -10.15 -6.34 22.61
C ILE A 126 -9.31 -7.42 21.93
N GLY A 127 -9.95 -8.48 21.51
CA GLY A 127 -9.35 -9.52 20.70
C GLY A 127 -9.15 -9.10 19.23
N ALA A 128 -8.27 -9.80 18.54
CA ALA A 128 -8.12 -9.65 17.10
C ALA A 128 -9.43 -10.00 16.37
N GLY A 129 -9.77 -9.22 15.35
CA GLY A 129 -10.98 -9.41 14.56
C GLY A 129 -10.94 -10.64 13.64
N ASP A 130 -9.76 -11.19 13.41
CA ASP A 130 -9.51 -12.39 12.64
C ASP A 130 -8.20 -13.06 13.08
N GLN A 131 -8.01 -14.29 12.67
CA GLN A 131 -6.71 -14.95 12.67
C GLN A 131 -5.88 -14.46 11.49
N GLY A 132 -4.55 -14.57 11.56
CA GLY A 132 -3.70 -14.27 10.43
C GLY A 132 -2.25 -14.03 10.83
N MET A 133 -1.42 -13.85 9.80
CA MET A 133 -0.03 -13.42 9.93
C MET A 133 0.20 -12.16 9.10
N MET A 134 0.96 -11.22 9.63
CA MET A 134 1.27 -9.95 9.00
C MET A 134 2.77 -9.70 9.05
N PHE A 135 3.29 -9.03 8.03
CA PHE A 135 4.71 -8.73 7.92
C PHE A 135 4.94 -7.24 7.76
N GLY A 136 5.98 -6.74 8.43
CA GLY A 136 6.57 -5.45 8.20
C GLY A 136 8.03 -5.62 7.81
N TYR A 137 8.56 -4.70 7.00
CA TYR A 137 9.93 -4.73 6.55
C TYR A 137 10.51 -3.32 6.45
N ALA A 138 11.81 -3.21 6.65
CA ALA A 138 12.60 -2.02 6.37
C ALA A 138 14.03 -2.40 5.99
N THR A 139 14.66 -1.56 5.18
CA THR A 139 16.08 -1.66 4.79
C THR A 139 16.66 -0.26 4.65
N ASN A 140 17.96 -0.13 4.86
CA ASN A 140 18.67 1.14 4.70
C ASN A 140 19.08 1.43 3.25
N GLU A 141 18.50 0.74 2.25
CA GLU A 141 18.81 0.91 0.84
C GLU A 141 18.35 2.26 0.27
N THR A 142 17.29 2.82 0.82
CA THR A 142 16.69 4.09 0.40
C THR A 142 16.40 5.00 1.59
N GLU A 143 16.21 6.28 1.33
CA GLU A 143 15.80 7.27 2.33
C GLU A 143 14.45 6.91 2.98
N GLU A 144 13.57 6.29 2.20
CA GLU A 144 12.27 5.81 2.65
C GLU A 144 12.33 4.54 3.51
N TYR A 145 13.50 3.95 3.67
CA TYR A 145 13.69 2.61 4.29
C TYR A 145 12.94 1.50 3.56
N MET A 146 12.89 1.60 2.24
CA MET A 146 12.24 0.64 1.34
C MET A 146 13.26 -0.10 0.46
N PRO A 147 12.94 -1.32 -0.01
CA PRO A 147 13.73 -1.97 -1.05
C PRO A 147 13.81 -1.12 -2.31
N TYR A 148 15.00 -1.04 -2.89
CA TYR A 148 15.31 -0.13 -3.99
C TYR A 148 14.40 -0.34 -5.23
N PRO A 149 14.12 -1.60 -5.68
CA PRO A 149 13.33 -1.83 -6.89
C PRO A 149 11.89 -1.32 -6.76
N ILE A 150 11.21 -1.57 -5.63
CA ILE A 150 9.84 -1.10 -5.43
C ILE A 150 9.78 0.42 -5.22
N ALA A 151 10.76 1.00 -4.52
CA ALA A 151 10.83 2.44 -4.35
C ALA A 151 10.93 3.17 -5.69
N LEU A 152 11.79 2.71 -6.60
CA LEU A 152 11.89 3.27 -7.95
C LEU A 152 10.65 3.01 -8.80
N ALA A 153 10.08 1.80 -8.74
CA ALA A 153 8.85 1.49 -9.49
C ALA A 153 7.69 2.41 -9.09
N HIS A 154 7.54 2.69 -7.78
CA HIS A 154 6.54 3.65 -7.30
C HIS A 154 6.83 5.09 -7.76
N LYS A 155 8.08 5.54 -7.70
CA LYS A 155 8.48 6.88 -8.17
C LYS A 155 8.17 7.05 -9.67
N LEU A 156 8.46 6.05 -10.49
CA LEU A 156 8.13 6.05 -11.93
C LEU A 156 6.62 6.08 -12.18
N SER A 157 5.82 5.24 -11.50
CA SER A 157 4.36 5.22 -11.65
C SER A 157 3.72 6.54 -11.22
N ARG A 158 4.22 7.14 -10.14
CA ARG A 158 3.76 8.45 -9.66
C ARG A 158 4.11 9.55 -10.66
N ARG A 159 5.35 9.57 -11.16
CA ARG A 159 5.78 10.54 -12.17
C ARG A 159 4.97 10.43 -13.45
N LEU A 160 4.68 9.21 -13.89
CA LEU A 160 3.82 8.97 -15.06
C LEU A 160 2.43 9.59 -14.89
N THR A 161 1.83 9.43 -13.72
CA THR A 161 0.55 10.07 -13.39
C THR A 161 0.65 11.59 -13.30
N GLU A 162 1.73 12.12 -12.73
CA GLU A 162 1.96 13.56 -12.62
C GLU A 162 2.02 14.23 -13.99
N VAL A 163 2.84 13.71 -14.92
CA VAL A 163 2.99 14.30 -16.26
C VAL A 163 1.69 14.21 -17.09
N ARG A 164 0.84 13.23 -16.80
CA ARG A 164 -0.51 13.14 -17.37
C ARG A 164 -1.43 14.23 -16.79
N LYS A 165 -1.52 14.32 -15.47
CA LYS A 165 -2.47 15.22 -14.77
C LYS A 165 -2.13 16.69 -14.93
N ASN A 166 -0.85 17.05 -14.95
CA ASN A 166 -0.42 18.44 -15.14
C ASN A 166 -0.41 18.91 -16.61
N GLY A 167 -0.75 18.01 -17.55
CA GLY A 167 -0.84 18.31 -18.97
C GLY A 167 0.48 18.35 -19.73
N THR A 168 1.60 17.93 -19.12
CA THR A 168 2.89 17.79 -19.81
C THR A 168 2.77 16.78 -20.94
N LEU A 169 2.12 15.64 -20.68
CA LEU A 169 1.84 14.61 -21.67
C LEU A 169 0.32 14.35 -21.75
N PRO A 170 -0.44 15.22 -22.43
CA PRO A 170 -1.92 15.22 -22.39
C PRO A 170 -2.56 14.05 -23.12
N TYR A 171 -1.80 13.31 -23.95
CA TYR A 171 -2.26 12.12 -24.66
C TYR A 171 -2.21 10.84 -23.80
N LEU A 172 -1.58 10.89 -22.61
CA LEU A 172 -1.58 9.75 -21.68
C LEU A 172 -2.97 9.56 -21.07
N ARG A 173 -3.29 8.29 -20.83
CA ARG A 173 -4.50 7.86 -20.14
C ARG A 173 -4.19 7.25 -18.79
N PRO A 174 -5.19 7.02 -17.92
CA PRO A 174 -4.94 6.71 -16.51
C PRO A 174 -4.21 5.39 -16.24
N ASP A 175 -4.39 4.35 -17.07
CA ASP A 175 -3.80 3.03 -16.82
C ASP A 175 -2.32 2.97 -17.22
N GLY A 176 -1.52 2.40 -16.34
CA GLY A 176 -0.09 2.21 -16.58
C GLY A 176 0.57 1.31 -15.55
N LYS A 177 1.71 0.75 -15.95
CA LYS A 177 2.54 -0.14 -15.12
C LYS A 177 4.00 0.21 -15.27
N THR A 178 4.76 0.01 -14.21
CA THR A 178 6.22 0.14 -14.21
C THR A 178 6.86 -1.09 -13.57
N GLN A 179 8.05 -1.45 -14.00
CA GLN A 179 8.82 -2.55 -13.44
C GLN A 179 10.29 -2.17 -13.47
N VAL A 180 11.00 -2.43 -12.39
CA VAL A 180 12.42 -2.13 -12.24
C VAL A 180 13.15 -3.38 -11.79
N THR A 181 14.20 -3.74 -12.55
CA THR A 181 15.14 -4.81 -12.20
C THR A 181 16.45 -4.18 -11.76
N VAL A 182 16.86 -4.47 -10.52
CA VAL A 182 18.08 -3.97 -9.90
C VAL A 182 19.09 -5.11 -9.75
N GLU A 183 20.34 -4.84 -10.06
CA GLU A 183 21.47 -5.70 -9.79
C GLU A 183 22.06 -5.37 -8.43
N TYR A 184 22.28 -6.41 -7.61
CA TYR A 184 22.88 -6.33 -6.28
C TYR A 184 24.28 -6.96 -6.28
N ASP A 185 25.18 -6.36 -5.53
CA ASP A 185 26.52 -6.91 -5.30
C ASP A 185 26.53 -8.06 -4.26
N GLU A 186 27.70 -8.56 -3.94
CA GLU A 186 27.95 -9.65 -2.98
C GLU A 186 27.59 -9.25 -1.52
N ASN A 187 27.50 -7.94 -1.23
CA ASN A 187 27.11 -7.39 0.07
C ASN A 187 25.63 -7.01 0.10
N ASP A 188 24.87 -7.47 -0.90
CA ASP A 188 23.45 -7.21 -1.05
C ASP A 188 23.09 -5.73 -1.15
N LYS A 189 23.99 -4.93 -1.80
CA LYS A 189 23.77 -3.52 -2.10
C LYS A 189 23.35 -3.32 -3.55
N PRO A 190 22.36 -2.43 -3.82
CA PRO A 190 21.98 -2.09 -5.18
C PRO A 190 23.12 -1.35 -5.89
N VAL A 191 23.52 -1.82 -7.08
CA VAL A 191 24.68 -1.26 -7.81
C VAL A 191 24.35 -0.80 -9.21
N LYS A 192 23.31 -1.37 -9.85
CA LYS A 192 22.98 -1.07 -11.25
C LYS A 192 21.51 -1.35 -11.55
N LEU A 193 20.95 -0.60 -12.50
CA LEU A 193 19.67 -0.93 -13.14
C LEU A 193 19.90 -1.86 -14.34
N ASP A 194 19.40 -3.08 -14.27
CA ASP A 194 19.51 -4.03 -15.41
C ASP A 194 18.40 -3.77 -16.45
N ALA A 195 17.16 -3.55 -15.98
CA ALA A 195 16.02 -3.30 -16.86
C ALA A 195 14.98 -2.38 -16.23
N VAL A 196 14.38 -1.53 -17.04
CA VAL A 196 13.25 -0.69 -16.71
C VAL A 196 12.15 -0.89 -17.74
N VAL A 197 10.95 -1.29 -17.31
CA VAL A 197 9.77 -1.47 -18.17
C VAL A 197 8.72 -0.45 -17.77
N LEU A 198 8.13 0.22 -18.75
CA LEU A 198 7.00 1.10 -18.56
C LEU A 198 5.96 0.84 -19.64
N SER A 199 4.73 0.55 -19.22
CA SER A 199 3.58 0.45 -20.10
C SER A 199 2.57 1.52 -19.70
N THR A 200 2.09 2.30 -20.67
CA THR A 200 1.14 3.37 -20.44
C THR A 200 0.05 3.41 -21.51
N GLN A 201 -1.18 3.52 -21.06
CA GLN A 201 -2.33 3.76 -21.93
C GLN A 201 -2.23 5.16 -22.55
N HIS A 202 -2.61 5.29 -23.81
CA HIS A 202 -2.44 6.52 -24.58
C HIS A 202 -3.56 6.73 -25.61
N ASP A 203 -3.69 7.95 -26.12
CA ASP A 203 -4.56 8.28 -27.23
C ASP A 203 -4.09 7.60 -28.53
N PRO A 204 -5.00 7.22 -29.44
CA PRO A 204 -4.67 6.45 -30.65
C PRO A 204 -3.85 7.21 -31.69
N GLU A 205 -3.85 8.54 -31.63
CA GLU A 205 -3.21 9.41 -32.63
C GLU A 205 -1.71 9.65 -32.37
N VAL A 206 -1.21 9.36 -31.16
CA VAL A 206 0.22 9.55 -30.82
C VAL A 206 1.05 8.36 -31.33
N SER A 207 2.21 8.65 -31.91
CA SER A 207 3.11 7.60 -32.38
C SER A 207 3.92 6.96 -31.26
N GLN A 208 4.40 5.72 -31.45
CA GLN A 208 5.25 5.05 -30.46
C GLN A 208 6.57 5.77 -30.29
N GLU A 209 7.17 6.31 -31.37
CA GLU A 209 8.40 7.09 -31.33
C GLU A 209 8.27 8.32 -30.43
N GLN A 210 7.12 9.02 -30.51
CA GLN A 210 6.83 10.15 -29.64
C GLN A 210 6.68 9.71 -28.17
N ILE A 211 5.95 8.62 -27.91
CA ILE A 211 5.80 8.08 -26.54
C ILE A 211 7.17 7.71 -25.97
N HIS A 212 8.01 7.00 -26.72
CA HIS A 212 9.35 6.60 -26.26
C HIS A 212 10.22 7.80 -25.92
N ALA A 213 10.26 8.82 -26.79
CA ALA A 213 11.04 10.04 -26.56
C ALA A 213 10.55 10.82 -25.34
N ASP A 214 9.23 10.95 -25.18
CA ASP A 214 8.62 11.70 -24.08
C ASP A 214 8.77 10.96 -22.74
N ILE A 215 8.54 9.64 -22.70
CA ILE A 215 8.75 8.84 -21.50
C ILE A 215 10.21 8.88 -21.04
N LYS A 216 11.15 8.77 -21.99
CA LYS A 216 12.57 8.95 -21.66
C LYS A 216 12.81 10.30 -21.00
N LYS A 217 12.40 11.38 -21.64
CA LYS A 217 12.70 12.76 -21.23
C LYS A 217 11.98 13.17 -19.93
N TYR A 218 10.68 12.89 -19.82
CA TYR A 218 9.86 13.45 -18.75
C TYR A 218 9.61 12.49 -17.57
N VAL A 219 9.96 11.20 -17.74
CA VAL A 219 9.78 10.18 -16.69
C VAL A 219 11.12 9.55 -16.31
N PHE A 220 11.84 8.93 -17.24
CA PHE A 220 13.07 8.20 -16.91
C PHE A 220 14.21 9.14 -16.50
N ASP A 221 14.49 10.15 -17.29
CA ASP A 221 15.61 11.10 -17.04
C ASP A 221 15.39 11.92 -15.75
N GLU A 222 14.14 12.07 -15.31
CA GLU A 222 13.75 12.79 -14.07
C GLU A 222 13.81 11.91 -12.80
N ILE A 223 13.62 10.61 -12.94
CA ILE A 223 13.46 9.71 -11.79
C ILE A 223 14.62 8.76 -11.59
N LEU A 224 15.21 8.27 -12.69
CA LEU A 224 16.22 7.23 -12.59
C LEU A 224 17.60 7.83 -12.25
N PRO A 225 18.31 7.23 -11.27
CA PRO A 225 19.67 7.66 -10.92
C PRO A 225 20.63 7.34 -12.06
N GLN A 226 21.23 8.38 -12.64
CA GLN A 226 22.09 8.24 -13.81
C GLN A 226 23.35 7.41 -13.53
N GLU A 227 23.84 7.42 -12.29
CA GLU A 227 24.98 6.64 -11.83
C GLU A 227 24.74 5.12 -11.81
N MET A 228 23.47 4.70 -11.85
CA MET A 228 23.08 3.28 -11.90
C MET A 228 22.74 2.80 -13.31
N ILE A 229 22.90 3.65 -14.32
CA ILE A 229 22.58 3.36 -15.73
C ILE A 229 23.89 3.25 -16.52
N ASP A 230 23.99 2.23 -17.34
CA ASP A 230 25.09 2.08 -18.31
C ASP A 230 24.57 1.63 -19.69
N GLU A 231 25.48 1.28 -20.60
CA GLU A 231 25.18 0.88 -21.97
C GLU A 231 24.40 -0.45 -22.08
N ASP A 232 24.46 -1.29 -21.04
CA ASP A 232 23.75 -2.58 -20.99
C ASP A 232 22.36 -2.47 -20.35
N THR A 233 22.02 -1.33 -19.74
CA THR A 233 20.70 -1.11 -19.12
C THR A 233 19.60 -1.12 -20.18
N LYS A 234 18.60 -1.98 -19.99
CA LYS A 234 17.51 -2.20 -20.95
C LYS A 234 16.30 -1.33 -20.62
N PHE A 235 15.79 -0.62 -21.61
CA PHE A 235 14.59 0.19 -21.49
C PHE A 235 13.48 -0.33 -22.41
N PHE A 236 12.32 -0.61 -21.83
CA PHE A 236 11.14 -1.09 -22.57
C PHE A 236 9.98 -0.15 -22.31
N VAL A 237 9.52 0.55 -23.34
CA VAL A 237 8.34 1.42 -23.30
C VAL A 237 7.29 0.85 -24.25
N ASN A 238 6.10 0.51 -23.74
CA ASN A 238 5.03 -0.13 -24.49
C ASN A 238 5.54 -1.24 -25.44
N PRO A 239 6.22 -2.29 -24.93
CA PRO A 239 6.90 -3.28 -25.79
C PRO A 239 5.96 -4.04 -26.73
N THR A 240 4.65 -4.07 -26.45
CA THR A 240 3.63 -4.62 -27.36
C THR A 240 3.18 -3.63 -28.42
N GLY A 241 3.68 -2.39 -28.40
CA GLY A 241 3.34 -1.29 -29.30
C GLY A 241 2.12 -0.50 -28.81
N ARG A 242 0.94 -0.80 -29.29
CA ARG A 242 -0.27 -0.01 -29.02
C ARG A 242 -0.95 -0.40 -27.70
N PHE A 243 -1.17 0.61 -26.81
CA PHE A 243 -1.93 0.44 -25.57
C PHE A 243 -3.03 1.52 -25.46
N VAL A 244 -4.05 1.43 -26.31
CA VAL A 244 -5.18 2.37 -26.34
C VAL A 244 -6.35 1.84 -25.50
N ILE A 245 -6.62 0.53 -25.58
CA ILE A 245 -7.62 -0.14 -24.73
C ILE A 245 -6.95 -0.53 -23.42
N GLY A 246 -7.43 0.03 -22.32
CA GLY A 246 -6.91 -0.19 -20.98
C GLY A 246 -7.94 0.23 -19.93
N GLY A 247 -7.52 0.23 -18.66
CA GLY A 247 -8.41 0.45 -17.54
C GLY A 247 -9.49 -0.64 -17.46
N PRO A 248 -10.65 -0.37 -16.83
CA PRO A 248 -11.73 -1.36 -16.69
C PRO A 248 -12.32 -1.86 -18.01
N HIS A 249 -12.09 -1.15 -19.12
CA HIS A 249 -12.48 -1.62 -20.45
C HIS A 249 -11.55 -2.71 -20.98
N GLY A 250 -10.29 -2.70 -20.59
CA GLY A 250 -9.29 -3.68 -21.01
C GLY A 250 -9.19 -4.90 -20.10
N ASP A 251 -9.33 -4.70 -18.78
CA ASP A 251 -9.21 -5.75 -17.78
C ASP A 251 -10.09 -5.43 -16.56
N SER A 252 -10.59 -6.45 -15.89
CA SER A 252 -11.38 -6.31 -14.67
C SER A 252 -10.48 -5.98 -13.49
N GLY A 253 -10.99 -5.19 -12.54
CA GLY A 253 -10.34 -4.87 -11.28
C GLY A 253 -11.09 -5.39 -10.07
N LEU A 254 -10.36 -5.62 -9.00
CA LEU A 254 -10.88 -6.02 -7.70
C LEU A 254 -10.00 -5.48 -6.58
N THR A 255 -10.63 -5.01 -5.49
CA THR A 255 -9.92 -4.61 -4.27
C THR A 255 -9.03 -5.74 -3.75
N GLY A 256 -7.80 -5.41 -3.37
CA GLY A 256 -6.88 -6.36 -2.76
C GLY A 256 -6.16 -7.31 -3.72
N ARG A 257 -6.09 -6.99 -5.02
CA ARG A 257 -5.34 -7.79 -6.01
C ARG A 257 -3.96 -7.23 -6.36
N LYS A 258 -3.50 -6.20 -5.66
CA LYS A 258 -2.16 -5.60 -5.81
C LYS A 258 -1.40 -5.54 -4.49
N ILE A 259 -1.59 -6.55 -3.63
CA ILE A 259 -1.05 -6.60 -2.26
C ILE A 259 0.48 -6.54 -2.20
N ILE A 260 1.18 -7.04 -3.22
CA ILE A 260 2.64 -6.99 -3.30
C ILE A 260 3.11 -5.60 -3.73
N VAL A 261 2.39 -4.94 -4.64
CA VAL A 261 2.60 -3.52 -4.99
C VAL A 261 2.34 -2.62 -3.78
N ASP A 262 1.32 -2.92 -2.99
CA ASP A 262 0.95 -2.17 -1.79
C ASP A 262 2.03 -2.22 -0.69
N THR A 263 2.88 -3.24 -0.71
CA THR A 263 3.86 -3.52 0.35
C THR A 263 5.30 -3.35 -0.14
N TYR A 264 6.03 -4.44 -0.34
CA TYR A 264 7.49 -4.37 -0.55
C TYR A 264 7.95 -4.91 -1.91
N GLY A 265 7.04 -5.04 -2.90
CA GLY A 265 7.39 -5.46 -4.25
C GLY A 265 7.96 -6.88 -4.36
N GLY A 266 7.63 -7.75 -3.40
CA GLY A 266 8.12 -9.12 -3.33
C GLY A 266 9.44 -9.30 -2.57
N TYR A 267 10.04 -8.22 -2.08
CA TYR A 267 11.31 -8.30 -1.35
C TYR A 267 11.16 -8.88 0.06
N ALA A 268 10.04 -8.63 0.72
CA ALA A 268 9.67 -9.22 2.00
C ALA A 268 8.54 -10.24 1.86
N ARG A 269 8.35 -11.07 2.88
CA ARG A 269 7.20 -11.98 2.99
C ARG A 269 5.90 -11.19 3.08
N HIS A 270 4.79 -11.85 2.76
CA HIS A 270 3.45 -11.28 2.88
C HIS A 270 2.48 -12.31 3.50
N GLY A 271 1.59 -11.84 4.37
CA GLY A 271 0.61 -12.71 5.04
C GLY A 271 -0.62 -13.04 4.20
N GLY A 272 -0.82 -12.35 3.07
CA GLY A 272 -1.95 -12.57 2.15
C GLY A 272 -3.13 -11.62 2.36
N GLY A 273 -3.21 -10.90 3.48
CA GLY A 273 -4.30 -9.96 3.76
C GLY A 273 -4.20 -8.66 2.96
N ALA A 274 -5.30 -8.27 2.30
CA ALA A 274 -5.41 -6.97 1.65
C ALA A 274 -5.68 -5.85 2.66
N PHE A 275 -5.31 -4.62 2.33
CA PHE A 275 -5.47 -3.44 3.21
C PHE A 275 -6.72 -2.63 2.89
N SER A 276 -6.86 -2.24 1.61
CA SER A 276 -7.90 -1.29 1.18
C SER A 276 -9.30 -1.78 1.52
N GLY A 277 -10.17 -0.85 1.93
CA GLY A 277 -11.54 -1.13 2.32
C GLY A 277 -11.73 -1.68 3.73
N LYS A 278 -10.65 -1.93 4.48
CA LYS A 278 -10.68 -2.45 5.86
C LYS A 278 -10.40 -1.34 6.87
N ASP A 279 -11.26 -1.20 7.87
CA ASP A 279 -11.00 -0.33 9.03
C ASP A 279 -9.93 -0.90 9.95
N CYS A 280 -9.46 -0.09 10.90
CA CYS A 280 -8.32 -0.42 11.77
C CYS A 280 -8.56 -1.60 12.75
N THR A 281 -9.78 -2.11 12.88
CA THR A 281 -10.04 -3.31 13.70
C THR A 281 -9.59 -4.60 12.99
N LYS A 282 -9.39 -4.55 11.69
CA LYS A 282 -8.87 -5.66 10.89
C LYS A 282 -7.35 -5.69 10.99
N VAL A 283 -6.81 -6.70 11.67
CA VAL A 283 -5.37 -6.86 11.91
C VAL A 283 -4.56 -7.04 10.63
N ASP A 284 -5.15 -7.54 9.55
CA ASP A 284 -4.51 -7.57 8.22
C ASP A 284 -3.92 -6.21 7.84
N ARG A 285 -4.63 -5.12 8.14
CA ARG A 285 -4.18 -3.77 7.89
C ARG A 285 -3.40 -3.18 9.06
N SER A 286 -4.00 -3.11 10.23
CA SER A 286 -3.42 -2.43 11.39
C SER A 286 -2.11 -3.07 11.88
N ALA A 287 -2.05 -4.39 11.94
CA ALA A 287 -0.83 -5.09 12.38
C ALA A 287 0.27 -5.06 11.33
N ALA A 288 -0.05 -5.07 10.03
CA ALA A 288 0.95 -4.85 8.99
C ALA A 288 1.58 -3.45 9.09
N TYR A 289 0.78 -2.44 9.40
CA TYR A 289 1.28 -1.07 9.65
C TYR A 289 2.14 -1.00 10.92
N ALA A 290 1.73 -1.66 12.01
CA ALA A 290 2.54 -1.74 13.24
C ALA A 290 3.86 -2.49 13.02
N ALA A 291 3.84 -3.58 12.26
CA ALA A 291 5.05 -4.32 11.91
C ALA A 291 6.01 -3.47 11.06
N ARG A 292 5.50 -2.68 10.09
CA ARG A 292 6.29 -1.70 9.34
C ARG A 292 6.90 -0.65 10.27
N TYR A 293 6.10 -0.08 11.16
CA TYR A 293 6.56 0.94 12.12
C TYR A 293 7.70 0.41 13.00
N ALA A 294 7.56 -0.80 13.52
CA ALA A 294 8.61 -1.44 14.32
C ALA A 294 9.88 -1.70 13.47
N ALA A 295 9.76 -2.34 12.32
CA ALA A 295 10.88 -2.65 11.45
C ALA A 295 11.65 -1.39 11.02
N LYS A 296 10.92 -0.32 10.65
CA LYS A 296 11.52 0.95 10.23
C LYS A 296 12.30 1.61 11.35
N ASN A 297 11.77 1.65 12.57
CA ASN A 297 12.47 2.22 13.72
C ASN A 297 13.70 1.38 14.15
N VAL A 298 13.63 0.05 14.03
CA VAL A 298 14.79 -0.83 14.28
C VAL A 298 15.94 -0.51 13.33
N VAL A 299 15.67 -0.38 12.04
CA VAL A 299 16.68 -0.05 11.01
C VAL A 299 17.18 1.38 11.21
N ALA A 300 16.28 2.34 11.38
CA ALA A 300 16.65 3.75 11.58
C ALA A 300 17.47 3.99 12.88
N ALA A 301 17.23 3.20 13.92
CA ALA A 301 18.05 3.23 15.13
C ALA A 301 19.46 2.65 14.93
N GLY A 302 19.69 1.95 13.82
CA GLY A 302 20.96 1.31 13.48
C GLY A 302 21.17 -0.04 14.17
N LEU A 303 20.11 -0.67 14.68
CA LEU A 303 20.16 -2.02 15.25
C LEU A 303 20.37 -3.11 14.19
N ALA A 304 19.97 -2.86 12.95
CA ALA A 304 20.19 -3.72 11.78
C ALA A 304 20.15 -2.90 10.50
N ASP A 305 20.72 -3.41 9.40
CA ASP A 305 20.59 -2.81 8.07
C ASP A 305 19.28 -3.22 7.39
N LYS A 306 18.76 -4.39 7.74
CA LYS A 306 17.49 -4.97 7.28
C LYS A 306 16.73 -5.54 8.47
N CYS A 307 15.42 -5.40 8.45
CA CYS A 307 14.57 -5.95 9.51
C CYS A 307 13.22 -6.34 8.93
N GLU A 308 12.86 -7.61 9.09
CA GLU A 308 11.50 -8.11 8.87
C GLU A 308 10.87 -8.45 10.22
N VAL A 309 9.64 -8.00 10.44
CA VAL A 309 8.84 -8.32 11.64
C VAL A 309 7.62 -9.10 11.21
N GLN A 310 7.44 -10.29 11.76
CA GLN A 310 6.19 -11.06 11.62
C GLN A 310 5.36 -10.94 12.90
N LEU A 311 4.07 -10.65 12.72
CA LEU A 311 3.06 -10.73 13.77
C LEU A 311 2.02 -11.77 13.38
N SER A 312 1.48 -12.51 14.37
CA SER A 312 0.33 -13.38 14.13
C SER A 312 -0.67 -13.29 15.26
N TYR A 313 -1.94 -13.50 14.94
CA TYR A 313 -3.06 -13.42 15.88
C TYR A 313 -3.99 -14.60 15.74
N ALA A 314 -4.69 -14.91 16.84
CA ALA A 314 -5.87 -15.77 16.85
C ALA A 314 -7.11 -14.89 17.03
N ILE A 315 -8.20 -15.21 16.36
CA ILE A 315 -9.47 -14.48 16.52
C ILE A 315 -9.90 -14.41 17.98
N GLY A 316 -10.30 -13.23 18.42
CA GLY A 316 -10.76 -12.99 19.80
C GLY A 316 -9.63 -12.94 20.86
N VAL A 317 -8.36 -13.03 20.47
CA VAL A 317 -7.22 -12.95 21.39
C VAL A 317 -6.47 -11.63 21.18
N ALA A 318 -6.21 -10.89 22.25
CA ALA A 318 -5.52 -9.59 22.19
C ALA A 318 -4.01 -9.75 21.98
N GLN A 319 -3.37 -10.65 22.72
CA GLN A 319 -1.95 -10.85 22.58
C GLN A 319 -1.59 -11.52 21.24
N PRO A 320 -0.56 -11.05 20.53
CA PRO A 320 -0.05 -11.76 19.36
C PRO A 320 0.32 -13.20 19.74
N THR A 321 -0.08 -14.17 18.93
CA THR A 321 0.30 -15.58 19.11
C THR A 321 1.78 -15.80 18.82
N SER A 322 2.36 -14.98 17.95
CA SER A 322 3.81 -14.92 17.77
C SER A 322 4.27 -13.53 17.33
N VAL A 323 5.49 -13.18 17.71
CA VAL A 323 6.27 -12.04 17.21
C VAL A 323 7.65 -12.58 16.87
N MET A 324 8.08 -12.41 15.64
CA MET A 324 9.38 -12.83 15.14
C MET A 324 10.07 -11.66 14.46
N VAL A 325 11.36 -11.51 14.69
CA VAL A 325 12.23 -10.59 13.95
C VAL A 325 13.28 -11.40 13.21
N ASP A 326 13.54 -11.02 11.97
CA ASP A 326 14.62 -11.55 11.14
C ASP A 326 15.42 -10.36 10.59
N THR A 327 16.68 -10.24 10.97
CA THR A 327 17.58 -9.18 10.50
C THR A 327 18.46 -9.63 9.33
N PHE A 328 18.26 -10.84 8.82
CA PHE A 328 19.03 -11.41 7.71
C PHE A 328 20.54 -11.39 7.98
N GLY A 329 20.94 -11.57 9.23
CA GLY A 329 22.33 -11.54 9.68
C GLY A 329 22.97 -10.15 9.72
N THR A 330 22.21 -9.07 9.56
CA THR A 330 22.70 -7.68 9.62
C THR A 330 22.55 -7.06 11.02
N GLY A 331 21.92 -7.76 11.95
CA GLY A 331 21.67 -7.30 13.31
C GLY A 331 22.96 -7.09 14.11
N LYS A 332 23.02 -5.99 14.85
CA LYS A 332 24.09 -5.75 15.87
C LYS A 332 23.86 -6.54 17.15
N LEU A 333 22.66 -7.00 17.36
CA LEU A 333 22.22 -7.91 18.41
C LEU A 333 21.61 -9.15 17.75
N SER A 334 21.40 -10.22 18.53
CA SER A 334 20.71 -11.40 18.00
C SER A 334 19.24 -11.09 17.68
N ASP A 335 18.64 -11.83 16.75
CA ASP A 335 17.25 -11.65 16.37
C ASP A 335 16.29 -11.87 17.55
N GLU A 336 16.63 -12.81 18.48
CA GLU A 336 15.89 -13.01 19.72
C GLU A 336 15.91 -11.73 20.58
N LYS A 337 17.08 -11.09 20.71
CA LYS A 337 17.19 -9.86 21.51
C LYS A 337 16.45 -8.70 20.88
N ILE A 338 16.50 -8.56 19.57
CA ILE A 338 15.74 -7.52 18.85
C ILE A 338 14.23 -7.81 18.95
N THR A 339 13.81 -9.09 18.95
CA THR A 339 12.41 -9.47 19.18
C THR A 339 11.92 -9.04 20.56
N GLU A 340 12.73 -9.23 21.62
CA GLU A 340 12.43 -8.74 22.97
C GLU A 340 12.28 -7.21 22.99
N ILE A 341 13.21 -6.49 22.37
CA ILE A 341 13.20 -5.02 22.26
C ILE A 341 11.92 -4.55 21.54
N VAL A 342 11.51 -5.20 20.47
CA VAL A 342 10.26 -4.89 19.75
C VAL A 342 9.06 -5.08 20.69
N ARG A 343 8.99 -6.20 21.42
CA ARG A 343 7.88 -6.45 22.36
C ARG A 343 7.82 -5.43 23.51
N GLU A 344 8.96 -4.94 23.97
CA GLU A 344 9.05 -3.96 25.06
C GLU A 344 8.64 -2.54 24.62
N ASN A 345 8.91 -2.16 23.37
CA ASN A 345 8.78 -0.77 22.92
C ASN A 345 7.52 -0.51 22.07
N PHE A 346 6.84 -1.56 21.60
CA PHE A 346 5.66 -1.46 20.73
C PHE A 346 4.50 -2.27 21.33
N ASP A 347 3.36 -1.60 21.52
CA ASP A 347 2.14 -2.30 21.92
C ASP A 347 1.51 -2.96 20.70
N LEU A 348 1.69 -4.26 20.59
CA LEU A 348 1.26 -5.06 19.44
C LEU A 348 -0.13 -5.71 19.63
N ARG A 349 -0.85 -5.35 20.70
CA ARG A 349 -2.27 -5.72 20.88
C ARG A 349 -3.12 -4.90 19.91
N PRO A 350 -4.22 -5.43 19.34
CA PRO A 350 -5.04 -4.70 18.35
C PRO A 350 -5.43 -3.28 18.78
N ALA A 351 -5.97 -3.11 19.98
CA ALA A 351 -6.33 -1.78 20.50
C ALA A 351 -5.09 -0.90 20.78
N GLY A 352 -3.99 -1.50 21.24
CA GLY A 352 -2.72 -0.81 21.42
C GLY A 352 -2.20 -0.23 20.10
N ILE A 353 -2.24 -0.99 19.02
CA ILE A 353 -1.87 -0.56 17.67
C ILE A 353 -2.74 0.62 17.22
N ILE A 354 -4.06 0.49 17.35
CA ILE A 354 -5.01 1.55 16.95
C ILE A 354 -4.70 2.85 17.69
N LYS A 355 -4.42 2.78 19.00
CA LYS A 355 -4.08 3.94 19.82
C LYS A 355 -2.69 4.50 19.47
N MET A 356 -1.68 3.64 19.37
CA MET A 356 -0.29 4.00 19.08
C MET A 356 -0.14 4.72 17.74
N LEU A 357 -0.85 4.25 16.73
CA LEU A 357 -0.80 4.78 15.36
C LEU A 357 -1.96 5.70 15.01
N ASP A 358 -2.87 5.99 15.96
CA ASP A 358 -4.05 6.88 15.75
C ASP A 358 -4.81 6.54 14.45
N LEU A 359 -5.22 5.27 14.32
CA LEU A 359 -5.73 4.70 13.07
C LEU A 359 -7.23 4.95 12.81
N ARG A 360 -7.93 5.70 13.65
CA ARG A 360 -9.36 6.01 13.45
C ARG A 360 -9.61 7.25 12.60
N ARG A 361 -8.54 7.84 12.07
CA ARG A 361 -8.59 9.02 11.19
C ARG A 361 -8.85 8.62 9.73
N PRO A 362 -9.45 9.51 8.92
CA PRO A 362 -9.65 9.27 7.48
C PRO A 362 -8.34 9.53 6.71
N ILE A 363 -7.42 8.57 6.75
CA ILE A 363 -6.06 8.69 6.17
C ILE A 363 -5.75 7.61 5.13
N TYR A 364 -6.75 6.85 4.71
CA TYR A 364 -6.54 5.61 3.94
C TYR A 364 -6.56 5.79 2.43
N LYS A 365 -7.48 6.59 1.87
CA LYS A 365 -7.58 6.84 0.41
C LYS A 365 -6.24 7.27 -0.20
N GLN A 366 -5.48 8.11 0.48
CA GLN A 366 -4.18 8.60 0.01
C GLN A 366 -3.11 7.52 -0.14
N THR A 367 -3.29 6.35 0.49
CA THR A 367 -2.37 5.21 0.42
C THR A 367 -2.77 4.18 -0.65
N ALA A 368 -3.93 4.33 -1.26
CA ALA A 368 -4.49 3.34 -2.17
C ALA A 368 -3.69 3.15 -3.47
N ALA A 369 -2.79 4.08 -3.81
CA ALA A 369 -1.86 3.95 -4.94
C ALA A 369 -0.44 4.32 -4.52
N TYR A 370 0.55 3.75 -5.22
CA TYR A 370 2.00 4.02 -5.02
C TYR A 370 2.56 3.50 -3.70
N GLY A 371 1.95 2.46 -3.12
CA GLY A 371 2.37 1.79 -1.90
C GLY A 371 1.84 2.43 -0.61
N HIS A 372 1.63 1.59 0.40
CA HIS A 372 1.26 2.01 1.75
C HIS A 372 2.46 2.40 2.59
N PHE A 373 3.67 2.03 2.18
CA PHE A 373 4.92 2.22 2.91
C PHE A 373 5.92 3.06 2.11
N GLY A 374 6.86 3.70 2.82
CA GLY A 374 7.88 4.54 2.19
C GLY A 374 7.35 5.84 1.60
N ARG A 375 6.28 6.39 2.16
CA ARG A 375 5.58 7.57 1.66
C ARG A 375 6.04 8.83 2.40
N LEU A 376 7.19 9.40 1.99
CA LEU A 376 7.71 10.66 2.55
C LEU A 376 6.86 11.88 2.17
N ASP A 377 5.99 11.73 1.20
CA ASP A 377 5.05 12.76 0.74
C ASP A 377 3.78 12.86 1.60
N LEU A 378 3.57 11.92 2.53
CA LEU A 378 2.37 11.83 3.38
C LEU A 378 2.74 11.80 4.86
N ASP A 379 1.88 12.37 5.71
CA ASP A 379 1.99 12.25 7.17
C ASP A 379 1.30 10.97 7.66
N LEU A 380 2.01 9.85 7.57
CA LEU A 380 1.50 8.55 7.98
C LEU A 380 2.11 8.12 9.32
N PRO A 381 1.28 7.73 10.32
CA PRO A 381 1.77 7.37 11.65
C PRO A 381 2.78 6.23 11.66
N TRP A 382 2.59 5.22 10.81
CA TRP A 382 3.47 4.06 10.71
C TRP A 382 4.81 4.32 9.98
N GLU A 383 5.00 5.52 9.45
CA GLU A 383 6.26 5.97 8.85
C GLU A 383 7.10 6.85 9.80
N LYS A 384 6.61 7.17 11.01
CA LYS A 384 7.32 7.99 11.98
C LYS A 384 8.55 7.28 12.55
N LEU A 385 9.56 8.08 12.90
CA LEU A 385 10.84 7.64 13.49
C LEU A 385 10.98 8.06 14.97
N ASP A 386 9.87 8.21 15.66
CA ASP A 386 9.79 8.72 17.02
C ASP A 386 10.24 7.70 18.11
N LYS A 387 10.47 6.43 17.72
CA LYS A 387 11.05 5.40 18.60
C LYS A 387 12.57 5.24 18.47
N VAL A 388 13.21 5.94 17.54
CA VAL A 388 14.64 5.76 17.24
C VAL A 388 15.52 6.01 18.48
N GLU A 389 15.29 7.09 19.22
CA GLU A 389 16.11 7.42 20.39
C GLU A 389 15.90 6.43 21.56
N ASP A 390 14.68 5.87 21.68
CA ASP A 390 14.42 4.82 22.65
C ASP A 390 15.12 3.51 22.30
N LEU A 391 15.17 3.18 21.00
CA LEU A 391 15.81 1.96 20.51
C LEU A 391 17.35 2.05 20.51
N LYS A 392 17.93 3.22 20.31
CA LYS A 392 19.40 3.43 20.41
C LYS A 392 19.98 3.10 21.77
N LYS A 393 19.17 3.11 22.85
CA LYS A 393 19.62 2.75 24.20
C LYS A 393 20.08 1.29 24.33
N TYR A 394 19.76 0.45 23.36
CA TYR A 394 20.15 -0.96 23.33
C TYR A 394 21.46 -1.21 22.56
N LEU A 395 22.02 -0.18 21.88
CA LEU A 395 23.33 -0.22 21.23
C LEU A 395 24.46 0.03 22.22
#